data_699c05459439ebeab15523f6768f27c5
#
_entry.id   699c05459439ebeab15523f6768f27c5
#
_cell.length_a   1.000
_cell.length_b   1.000
_cell.length_c   1.000
_cell.angle_alpha   90.00
_cell.angle_beta   90.00
_cell.angle_gamma   90.00
#
_symmetry.space_group_name_H-M   'P 1'
#
loop_
_entity.id
_entity.type
_entity.pdbx_description
1 polymer ?
#
loop_
_entity_poly.entity_id
_entity_poly.type
_entity_poly.pdbx_seq_one_letter_code
_entity_poly.pdbx_strand_id
1 'polypeptide(L)'
;MLFIVNMKHAWQFLLDNLEYPNSLSIIREFNRIAGNMMFYGNGEIRDLPVRIGGTKWEPEKPQKGVIIRTIDELNEIADPEMRALKYFCFLARAQIFIDGNKRVAQLIANKILIENDIGIFQIDIEDLETFKGLLLEFYESDDDTKIISFMQQHCVKRCAVSYDEM
;
A
#
# COMPACT_ATOMS: atom_id res chain seq x y z
N MET A 1 15.50 -10.19 12.06
CA MET A 1 14.51 -10.49 13.13
C MET A 1 13.57 -9.33 13.41
N LEU A 2 14.07 -8.11 13.62
CA LEU A 2 13.24 -6.91 13.90
C LEU A 2 12.17 -6.63 12.82
N PHE A 3 12.51 -6.78 11.55
CA PHE A 3 11.55 -6.62 10.44
C PHE A 3 10.30 -7.51 10.60
N ILE A 4 10.50 -8.79 10.90
CA ILE A 4 9.39 -9.75 11.06
C ILE A 4 8.50 -9.36 12.25
N VAL A 5 9.11 -8.95 13.37
CA VAL A 5 8.38 -8.51 14.56
C VAL A 5 7.55 -7.26 14.26
N ASN A 6 8.15 -6.27 13.58
CA ASN A 6 7.45 -5.05 13.19
C ASN A 6 6.28 -5.34 12.24
N MET A 7 6.47 -6.21 11.26
CA MET A 7 5.39 -6.58 10.34
C MET A 7 4.27 -7.34 11.05
N LYS A 8 4.59 -8.21 12.02
CA LYS A 8 3.58 -8.85 12.86
C LYS A 8 2.76 -7.82 13.64
N HIS A 9 3.41 -6.82 14.24
CA HIS A 9 2.72 -5.74 14.95
C HIS A 9 1.88 -4.89 14.01
N ALA A 10 2.37 -4.60 12.80
CA ALA A 10 1.61 -3.85 11.80
C ALA A 10 0.35 -4.61 11.34
N TRP A 11 0.44 -5.92 11.16
CA TRP A 11 -0.70 -6.77 10.86
C TRP A 11 -1.70 -6.82 12.02
N GLN A 12 -1.23 -6.92 13.26
CA GLN A 12 -2.11 -6.87 14.44
C GLN A 12 -2.84 -5.53 14.50
N PHE A 13 -2.10 -4.43 14.31
CA PHE A 13 -2.69 -3.08 14.25
C PHE A 13 -3.74 -2.96 13.14
N LEU A 14 -3.48 -3.54 11.96
CA LEU A 14 -4.43 -3.59 10.84
C LEU A 14 -5.74 -4.26 11.28
N LEU A 15 -5.65 -5.47 11.85
CA LEU A 15 -6.83 -6.26 12.25
C LEU A 15 -7.62 -5.58 13.37
N ASP A 16 -6.93 -4.92 14.30
CA ASP A 16 -7.57 -4.20 15.42
C ASP A 16 -8.24 -2.88 14.98
N ASN A 17 -7.93 -2.40 13.77
CA ASN A 17 -8.38 -1.09 13.27
C ASN A 17 -9.10 -1.17 11.90
N LEU A 18 -9.72 -2.29 11.57
CA LEU A 18 -10.43 -2.45 10.29
C LEU A 18 -11.53 -1.41 10.09
N GLU A 19 -12.27 -1.07 11.14
CA GLU A 19 -13.41 -0.14 11.08
C GLU A 19 -13.01 1.33 10.98
N TYR A 20 -11.73 1.68 11.26
CA TYR A 20 -11.28 3.06 11.16
C TYR A 20 -11.14 3.49 9.69
N PRO A 21 -11.62 4.70 9.35
CA PRO A 21 -11.48 5.20 7.98
C PRO A 21 -10.01 5.37 7.61
N ASN A 22 -9.70 5.13 6.33
CA ASN A 22 -8.35 5.35 5.81
C ASN A 22 -8.05 6.85 5.81
N SER A 23 -6.99 7.21 6.49
CA SER A 23 -6.57 8.60 6.70
C SER A 23 -5.05 8.69 6.73
N LEU A 24 -4.53 9.90 6.59
CA LEU A 24 -3.09 10.15 6.74
C LEU A 24 -2.57 9.68 8.10
N SER A 25 -3.37 9.81 9.16
CA SER A 25 -2.98 9.36 10.53
C SER A 25 -2.76 7.85 10.58
N ILE A 26 -3.66 7.05 10.02
CA ILE A 26 -3.53 5.58 9.93
C ILE A 26 -2.32 5.20 9.06
N ILE A 27 -2.15 5.84 7.92
CA ILE A 27 -1.02 5.58 7.01
C ILE A 27 0.32 5.86 7.71
N ARG A 28 0.42 6.97 8.44
CA ARG A 28 1.61 7.30 9.23
C ARG A 28 1.86 6.28 10.34
N GLU A 29 0.82 5.83 11.02
CA GLU A 29 0.94 4.84 12.08
C GLU A 29 1.43 3.48 11.55
N PHE A 30 0.94 3.03 10.40
CA PHE A 30 1.50 1.85 9.73
C PHE A 30 2.99 1.98 9.45
N ASN A 31 3.42 3.13 8.93
CA ASN A 31 4.86 3.36 8.69
C ASN A 31 5.65 3.38 10.00
N ARG A 32 5.11 4.02 11.05
CA ARG A 32 5.75 4.08 12.37
C ARG A 32 5.97 2.69 12.96
N ILE A 33 4.95 1.82 12.89
CA ILE A 33 5.03 0.45 13.43
C ILE A 33 5.98 -0.41 12.57
N ALA A 34 5.78 -0.41 11.25
CA ALA A 34 6.59 -1.23 10.34
C ALA A 34 8.06 -0.81 10.31
N GLY A 35 8.35 0.47 10.55
CA GLY A 35 9.71 1.03 10.57
C GLY A 35 10.35 1.14 11.95
N ASN A 36 9.68 0.66 13.00
CA ASN A 36 10.16 0.84 14.38
C ASN A 36 11.58 0.32 14.57
N MET A 37 12.47 1.19 15.04
CA MET A 37 13.91 0.92 15.23
C MET A 37 14.68 0.48 13.97
N MET A 38 14.08 0.58 12.78
CA MET A 38 14.75 0.18 11.53
C MET A 38 15.35 1.38 10.79
N PHE A 39 14.70 2.53 10.86
CA PHE A 39 15.17 3.76 10.24
C PHE A 39 14.66 4.97 11.03
N TYR A 40 15.34 6.10 10.81
CA TYR A 40 14.99 7.35 11.47
C TYR A 40 13.78 8.01 10.76
N GLY A 41 12.94 8.71 11.55
CA GLY A 41 11.78 9.43 10.99
C GLY A 41 10.62 8.55 10.53
N ASN A 42 10.53 7.30 11.02
CA ASN A 42 9.38 6.45 10.75
C ASN A 42 8.07 7.09 11.24
N GLY A 43 7.05 7.05 10.39
CA GLY A 43 5.78 7.74 10.61
C GLY A 43 5.77 9.23 10.29
N GLU A 44 6.92 9.82 9.93
CA GLU A 44 7.00 11.23 9.54
C GLU A 44 6.97 11.40 8.01
N ILE A 45 6.23 12.41 7.55
CA ILE A 45 6.28 12.81 6.14
C ILE A 45 7.69 13.30 5.86
N ARG A 46 8.36 12.74 4.86
CA ARG A 46 9.75 13.09 4.54
C ARG A 46 9.90 14.54 4.10
N ASP A 47 11.00 15.11 4.46
CA ASP A 47 11.46 16.41 4.00
C ASP A 47 12.68 16.31 3.06
N LEU A 48 13.27 15.11 2.99
CA LEU A 48 14.44 14.81 2.17
C LEU A 48 14.04 14.14 0.85
N PRO A 49 14.83 14.35 -0.22
CA PRO A 49 14.65 13.61 -1.46
C PRO A 49 14.91 12.11 -1.25
N VAL A 50 14.19 11.28 -1.98
CA VAL A 50 14.40 9.83 -2.01
C VAL A 50 14.55 9.37 -3.45
N ARG A 51 15.22 8.24 -3.65
CA ARG A 51 15.38 7.60 -4.96
C ARG A 51 14.86 6.18 -4.90
N ILE A 52 14.30 5.73 -6.01
CA ILE A 52 13.83 4.35 -6.17
C ILE A 52 14.84 3.61 -7.04
N GLY A 53 15.30 2.44 -6.59
CA GLY A 53 16.18 1.60 -7.39
C GLY A 53 15.50 1.10 -8.66
N GLY A 54 16.26 1.08 -9.79
CA GLY A 54 15.78 0.55 -11.06
C GLY A 54 15.05 1.55 -11.97
N THR A 55 14.84 2.78 -11.53
CA THR A 55 14.23 3.85 -12.33
C THR A 55 15.02 5.15 -12.21
N LYS A 56 14.90 6.02 -13.22
CA LYS A 56 15.41 7.39 -13.19
C LYS A 56 14.38 8.39 -12.64
N TRP A 57 13.13 7.96 -12.51
CA TRP A 57 12.08 8.80 -11.96
C TRP A 57 12.36 9.12 -10.49
N GLU A 58 12.22 10.39 -10.13
CA GLU A 58 12.41 10.88 -8.77
C GLU A 58 11.07 11.40 -8.23
N PRO A 59 10.61 10.87 -7.07
CA PRO A 59 9.37 11.33 -6.45
C PRO A 59 9.49 12.80 -6.00
N GLU A 60 8.46 13.57 -6.29
CA GLU A 60 8.35 14.94 -5.78
C GLU A 60 8.34 14.98 -4.25
N LYS A 61 8.70 16.13 -3.68
CA LYS A 61 8.59 16.37 -2.25
C LYS A 61 7.11 16.30 -1.84
N PRO A 62 6.75 15.43 -0.88
CA PRO A 62 5.36 15.28 -0.48
C PRO A 62 4.82 16.54 0.17
N GLN A 63 3.60 16.91 -0.22
CA GLN A 63 2.85 18.04 0.34
C GLN A 63 1.64 17.51 1.10
N LYS A 64 1.57 17.79 2.40
CA LYS A 64 0.52 17.26 3.28
C LYS A 64 -0.90 17.53 2.75
N GLY A 65 -1.15 18.74 2.26
CA GLY A 65 -2.48 19.09 1.73
C GLY A 65 -2.85 18.31 0.47
N VAL A 66 -1.87 18.02 -0.40
CA VAL A 66 -2.08 17.18 -1.59
C VAL A 66 -2.36 15.74 -1.18
N ILE A 67 -1.58 15.21 -0.22
CA ILE A 67 -1.78 13.85 0.29
C ILE A 67 -3.19 13.67 0.86
N ILE A 68 -3.64 14.59 1.72
CA ILE A 68 -4.98 14.51 2.33
C ILE A 68 -6.07 14.54 1.26
N ARG A 69 -5.98 15.44 0.28
CA ARG A 69 -6.95 15.52 -0.82
C ARG A 69 -6.99 14.24 -1.63
N THR A 70 -5.84 13.68 -1.97
CA THR A 70 -5.78 12.40 -2.71
C THR A 70 -6.39 11.26 -1.90
N ILE A 71 -6.15 11.21 -0.58
CA ILE A 71 -6.78 10.23 0.31
C ILE A 71 -8.31 10.38 0.29
N ASP A 72 -8.83 11.60 0.36
CA ASP A 72 -10.27 11.87 0.30
C ASP A 72 -10.85 11.39 -1.04
N GLU A 73 -10.19 11.70 -2.16
CA GLU A 73 -10.58 11.24 -3.50
C GLU A 73 -10.57 9.71 -3.62
N LEU A 74 -9.56 9.05 -3.07
CA LEU A 74 -9.46 7.58 -3.05
C LEU A 74 -10.59 6.95 -2.22
N ASN A 75 -10.97 7.57 -1.11
CA ASN A 75 -12.08 7.10 -0.27
C ASN A 75 -13.44 7.16 -0.96
N GLU A 76 -13.61 8.02 -1.97
CA GLU A 76 -14.83 8.12 -2.78
C GLU A 76 -14.97 7.00 -3.83
N ILE A 77 -13.93 6.21 -4.10
CA ILE A 77 -14.00 5.08 -5.03
C ILE A 77 -14.95 4.02 -4.47
N ALA A 78 -16.07 3.81 -5.16
CA ALA A 78 -17.14 2.93 -4.67
C ALA A 78 -16.74 1.45 -4.63
N ASP A 79 -16.03 0.96 -5.67
CA ASP A 79 -15.53 -0.42 -5.72
C ASP A 79 -14.35 -0.59 -4.74
N PRO A 80 -14.49 -1.37 -3.66
CA PRO A 80 -13.45 -1.51 -2.66
C PRO A 80 -12.19 -2.22 -3.16
N GLU A 81 -12.29 -3.14 -4.11
CA GLU A 81 -11.11 -3.74 -4.72
C GLU A 81 -10.31 -2.70 -5.51
N MET A 82 -10.98 -1.95 -6.37
CA MET A 82 -10.33 -0.86 -7.11
C MET A 82 -9.75 0.19 -6.16
N ARG A 83 -10.47 0.56 -5.10
CA ARG A 83 -9.98 1.48 -4.07
C ARG A 83 -8.70 0.97 -3.42
N ALA A 84 -8.64 -0.31 -3.04
CA ALA A 84 -7.44 -0.91 -2.46
C ALA A 84 -6.22 -0.82 -3.39
N LEU A 85 -6.40 -1.14 -4.67
CA LEU A 85 -5.33 -1.12 -5.66
C LEU A 85 -4.89 0.30 -6.02
N LYS A 86 -5.81 1.24 -6.09
CA LYS A 86 -5.47 2.67 -6.27
C LYS A 86 -4.72 3.24 -5.07
N TYR A 87 -5.07 2.85 -3.85
CA TYR A 87 -4.29 3.19 -2.66
C TYR A 87 -2.88 2.63 -2.72
N PHE A 88 -2.74 1.37 -3.15
CA PHE A 88 -1.41 0.78 -3.35
C PHE A 88 -0.58 1.61 -4.32
N CYS A 89 -1.12 1.91 -5.50
CA CYS A 89 -0.44 2.70 -6.52
C CYS A 89 -0.04 4.09 -6.01
N PHE A 90 -0.95 4.80 -5.38
CA PHE A 90 -0.69 6.12 -4.82
C PHE A 90 0.44 6.08 -3.79
N LEU A 91 0.34 5.23 -2.78
CA LEU A 91 1.33 5.19 -1.69
C LEU A 91 2.71 4.70 -2.17
N ALA A 92 2.73 3.73 -3.11
CA ALA A 92 3.97 3.24 -3.67
C ALA A 92 4.69 4.30 -4.51
N ARG A 93 3.96 5.13 -5.28
CA ARG A 93 4.54 6.17 -6.13
C ARG A 93 4.84 7.46 -5.39
N ALA A 94 3.95 7.93 -4.55
CA ALA A 94 4.12 9.20 -3.83
C ALA A 94 5.33 9.22 -2.89
N GLN A 95 5.79 8.06 -2.43
CA GLN A 95 6.96 7.93 -1.55
C GLN A 95 6.90 8.95 -0.39
N ILE A 96 5.81 8.89 0.37
CA ILE A 96 5.50 9.86 1.45
C ILE A 96 6.56 9.83 2.55
N PHE A 97 7.15 8.66 2.80
CA PHE A 97 8.12 8.40 3.87
C PHE A 97 9.52 8.19 3.32
N ILE A 98 10.51 8.30 4.20
CA ILE A 98 11.91 8.01 3.87
C ILE A 98 12.10 6.55 3.44
N ASP A 99 11.41 5.62 4.10
CA ASP A 99 11.41 4.20 3.77
C ASP A 99 10.07 3.56 4.15
N GLY A 100 9.84 2.35 3.67
CA GLY A 100 8.66 1.56 4.00
C GLY A 100 7.41 1.88 3.19
N ASN A 101 7.49 2.72 2.16
CA ASN A 101 6.33 3.13 1.37
C ASN A 101 5.55 1.95 0.75
N LYS A 102 6.25 0.97 0.14
CA LYS A 102 5.60 -0.22 -0.43
C LYS A 102 4.97 -1.13 0.64
N ARG A 103 5.61 -1.23 1.81
CA ARG A 103 5.05 -1.98 2.96
C ARG A 103 3.74 -1.38 3.42
N VAL A 104 3.71 -0.06 3.59
CA VAL A 104 2.48 0.67 3.95
C VAL A 104 1.43 0.54 2.86
N ALA A 105 1.81 0.63 1.58
CA ALA A 105 0.90 0.42 0.45
C ALA A 105 0.22 -0.95 0.50
N GLN A 106 0.98 -2.01 0.77
CA GLN A 106 0.44 -3.36 0.93
C GLN A 106 -0.48 -3.49 2.15
N LEU A 107 -0.11 -2.89 3.28
CA LEU A 107 -0.91 -2.93 4.52
C LEU A 107 -2.26 -2.21 4.32
N ILE A 108 -2.28 -1.04 3.70
CA ILE A 108 -3.53 -0.31 3.40
C ILE A 108 -4.39 -1.09 2.40
N ALA A 109 -3.80 -1.64 1.34
CA ALA A 109 -4.54 -2.47 0.39
C ALA A 109 -5.19 -3.68 1.09
N ASN A 110 -4.43 -4.38 1.94
CA ASN A 110 -4.95 -5.48 2.75
C ASN A 110 -6.06 -5.04 3.70
N LYS A 111 -5.89 -3.89 4.38
CA LYS A 111 -6.93 -3.36 5.26
C LYS A 111 -8.26 -3.18 4.52
N ILE A 112 -8.22 -2.56 3.34
CA ILE A 112 -9.42 -2.32 2.53
C ILE A 112 -10.04 -3.62 2.04
N LEU A 113 -9.23 -4.58 1.56
CA LEU A 113 -9.74 -5.87 1.07
C LEU A 113 -10.36 -6.70 2.19
N ILE A 114 -9.73 -6.74 3.37
CA ILE A 114 -10.22 -7.53 4.52
C ILE A 114 -11.48 -6.90 5.10
N GLU A 115 -11.55 -5.58 5.28
CA GLU A 115 -12.74 -4.91 5.82
C GLU A 115 -13.99 -5.06 4.93
N ASN A 116 -13.79 -5.40 3.65
CA ASN A 116 -14.87 -5.63 2.68
C ASN A 116 -15.05 -7.11 2.31
N ASP A 117 -14.49 -8.03 3.07
CA ASP A 117 -14.60 -9.49 2.89
C ASP A 117 -14.17 -9.99 1.48
N ILE A 118 -13.26 -9.26 0.81
CA ILE A 118 -12.79 -9.63 -0.54
C ILE A 118 -11.69 -10.68 -0.48
N GLY A 119 -10.71 -10.50 0.41
CA GLY A 119 -9.55 -11.37 0.51
C GLY A 119 -8.31 -10.63 0.98
N ILE A 120 -7.15 -11.03 0.47
CA ILE A 120 -5.86 -10.42 0.81
C ILE A 120 -5.07 -10.04 -0.43
N PHE A 121 -4.19 -9.05 -0.28
CA PHE A 121 -3.20 -8.67 -1.27
C PHE A 121 -1.87 -9.39 -0.98
N GLN A 122 -1.43 -10.20 -1.91
CA GLN A 122 -0.18 -10.96 -1.81
C GLN A 122 0.48 -11.07 -3.18
N ILE A 123 1.78 -10.86 -3.24
CA ILE A 123 2.59 -11.06 -4.45
C ILE A 123 3.32 -12.40 -4.29
N ASP A 124 3.02 -13.35 -5.15
CA ASP A 124 3.69 -14.64 -5.15
C ASP A 124 5.11 -14.50 -5.72
N ILE A 125 6.01 -15.40 -5.30
CA ILE A 125 7.43 -15.35 -5.71
C ILE A 125 7.57 -15.43 -7.24
N GLU A 126 6.76 -16.25 -7.88
CA GLU A 126 6.75 -16.43 -9.34
C GLU A 126 6.31 -15.18 -10.10
N ASP A 127 5.47 -14.34 -9.49
CA ASP A 127 4.96 -13.10 -10.06
C ASP A 127 5.86 -11.87 -9.76
N LEU A 128 6.83 -12.02 -8.87
CA LEU A 128 7.59 -10.90 -8.32
C LEU A 128 8.36 -10.09 -9.37
N GLU A 129 8.99 -10.75 -10.34
CA GLU A 129 9.77 -10.06 -11.39
C GLU A 129 8.85 -9.29 -12.34
N THR A 130 7.72 -9.88 -12.75
CA THR A 130 6.72 -9.20 -13.58
C THR A 130 6.12 -8.02 -12.84
N PHE A 131 5.76 -8.19 -11.57
CA PHE A 131 5.24 -7.12 -10.72
C PHE A 131 6.23 -5.95 -10.62
N LYS A 132 7.51 -6.23 -10.35
CA LYS A 132 8.56 -5.20 -10.26
C LYS A 132 8.69 -4.42 -11.58
N GLY A 133 8.68 -5.10 -12.71
CA GLY A 133 8.75 -4.46 -14.02
C GLY A 133 7.59 -3.51 -14.27
N LEU A 134 6.36 -3.95 -13.99
CA LEU A 134 5.15 -3.14 -14.13
C LEU A 134 5.13 -1.96 -13.14
N LEU A 135 5.64 -2.16 -11.93
CA LEU A 135 5.74 -1.09 -10.95
C LEU A 135 6.70 0.01 -11.39
N LEU A 136 7.85 -0.35 -11.95
CA LEU A 136 8.81 0.61 -12.50
C LEU A 136 8.23 1.38 -13.70
N GLU A 137 7.53 0.68 -14.62
CA GLU A 137 6.83 1.31 -15.74
C GLU A 137 5.79 2.32 -15.24
N PHE A 138 5.02 1.94 -14.23
CA PHE A 138 4.05 2.84 -13.59
C PHE A 138 4.71 4.07 -12.96
N TYR A 139 5.84 3.91 -12.27
CA TYR A 139 6.54 5.04 -11.68
C TYR A 139 6.94 6.08 -12.71
N GLU A 140 7.39 5.65 -13.89
CA GLU A 140 7.85 6.53 -14.95
C GLU A 140 6.70 7.14 -15.76
N SER A 141 5.65 6.36 -16.06
CA SER A 141 4.55 6.78 -16.91
C SER A 141 3.40 7.50 -16.19
N ASP A 142 3.23 7.27 -14.90
CA ASP A 142 2.04 7.63 -14.11
C ASP A 142 0.73 6.97 -14.62
N ASP A 143 0.85 5.94 -15.46
CA ASP A 143 -0.27 5.14 -15.94
C ASP A 143 -0.33 3.83 -15.17
N ASP A 144 -1.32 3.69 -14.30
CA ASP A 144 -1.49 2.52 -13.44
C ASP A 144 -2.32 1.39 -14.07
N THR A 145 -2.75 1.54 -15.32
CA THR A 145 -3.67 0.59 -15.98
C THR A 145 -3.13 -0.83 -15.98
N LYS A 146 -1.88 -1.01 -16.40
CA LYS A 146 -1.26 -2.33 -16.51
C LYS A 146 -1.01 -2.98 -15.15
N ILE A 147 -0.47 -2.22 -14.20
CA ILE A 147 -0.16 -2.77 -12.87
C ILE A 147 -1.45 -3.09 -12.11
N ILE A 148 -2.50 -2.29 -12.22
CA ILE A 148 -3.80 -2.59 -11.62
C ILE A 148 -4.38 -3.87 -12.20
N SER A 149 -4.41 -4.01 -13.54
CA SER A 149 -4.89 -5.24 -14.18
C SER A 149 -4.11 -6.47 -13.71
N PHE A 150 -2.80 -6.37 -13.61
CA PHE A 150 -1.96 -7.44 -13.09
C PHE A 150 -2.28 -7.77 -11.62
N MET A 151 -2.39 -6.75 -10.77
CA MET A 151 -2.70 -6.96 -9.35
C MET A 151 -4.07 -7.62 -9.15
N GLN A 152 -5.09 -7.24 -9.94
CA GLN A 152 -6.41 -7.85 -9.88
C GLN A 152 -6.37 -9.34 -10.21
N GLN A 153 -5.56 -9.74 -11.17
CA GLN A 153 -5.47 -11.12 -11.65
C GLN A 153 -4.56 -12.00 -10.79
N HIS A 154 -3.47 -11.44 -10.28
CA HIS A 154 -2.39 -12.22 -9.67
C HIS A 154 -2.18 -11.94 -8.18
N CYS A 155 -2.52 -10.74 -7.69
CA CYS A 155 -2.17 -10.34 -6.33
C CYS A 155 -3.37 -10.31 -5.37
N VAL A 156 -4.61 -10.20 -5.86
CA VAL A 156 -5.81 -10.28 -5.02
C VAL A 156 -6.21 -11.73 -4.85
N LYS A 157 -5.94 -12.28 -3.67
CA LYS A 157 -6.32 -13.65 -3.30
C LYS A 157 -7.68 -13.60 -2.62
N ARG A 158 -8.74 -13.91 -3.38
CA ARG A 158 -10.13 -13.85 -2.89
C ARG A 158 -10.42 -14.99 -1.93
N CYS A 159 -11.17 -14.70 -0.88
CA CYS A 159 -11.73 -15.74 -0.02
C CYS A 159 -12.75 -16.55 -0.82
N ALA A 160 -12.56 -17.86 -0.89
CA ALA A 160 -13.61 -18.76 -1.35
C ALA A 160 -14.66 -18.84 -0.25
N VAL A 161 -15.73 -18.06 -0.36
CA VAL A 161 -16.91 -18.27 0.47
C VAL A 161 -17.65 -19.45 -0.12
N SER A 162 -17.41 -20.65 0.41
CA SER A 162 -18.27 -21.79 0.15
C SER A 162 -19.59 -21.57 0.91
N TYR A 163 -20.62 -21.09 0.20
CA TYR A 163 -22.00 -21.15 0.69
C TYR A 163 -22.57 -22.57 0.47
N ASP A 164 -21.80 -23.60 0.76
CA ASP A 164 -22.27 -24.95 0.82
C ASP A 164 -22.40 -25.33 2.29
N GLU A 165 -23.65 -25.44 2.72
CA GLU A 165 -24.25 -25.98 3.94
C GLU A 165 -25.08 -24.94 4.72
N MET A 166 -26.27 -24.67 4.15
CA MET A 166 -27.47 -24.53 4.98
C MET A 166 -28.61 -25.35 4.38
#